data_16b60913569d31b62bd67317ca2793f9
#
_entry.id   16b60913569d31b62bd67317ca2793f9
#
_cell.length_a   1.000
_cell.length_b   1.000
_cell.length_c   1.000
_cell.angle_alpha   90.00
_cell.angle_beta   90.00
_cell.angle_gamma   90.00
#
_symmetry.space_group_name_H-M   'P 1'
#
loop_
_entity.id
_entity.type
_entity.pdbx_description
1 polymer ?
#
loop_
_entity_poly.entity_id
_entity_poly.type
_entity_poly.pdbx_seq_one_letter_code
_entity_poly.pdbx_strand_id
1 'polypeptide(L)'
;MPFIDSKVTVKISDQQKEEIKTELGKLITTLNKSETYLMVGIEDSCDLWLGGKKLDKGAYVAVSLYGNAPKESYDKLTGQICALLSDKLEIPGSAVYVTYHPVNDWGWNGRNF
;
A
#
# COMPACT_ATOMS: atom_id res chain seq x y z
N MET A 1 -6.85 1.90 12.72
CA MET A 1 -7.16 2.78 11.60
C MET A 1 -5.99 2.83 10.64
N PRO A 2 -5.97 2.06 9.59
CA PRO A 2 -4.97 2.21 8.54
C PRO A 2 -5.57 2.68 7.22
N PHE A 3 -4.71 3.30 6.41
CA PHE A 3 -5.00 3.63 5.02
C PHE A 3 -3.81 3.20 4.17
N ILE A 4 -4.05 2.40 3.14
CA ILE A 4 -3.03 2.01 2.16
C ILE A 4 -3.37 2.69 0.85
N ASP A 5 -2.49 3.58 0.40
CA ASP A 5 -2.67 4.34 -0.83
C ASP A 5 -1.60 3.92 -1.83
N SER A 6 -2.02 3.49 -3.01
CA SER A 6 -1.12 2.95 -4.02
C SER A 6 -1.25 3.73 -5.32
N LYS A 7 -0.09 4.12 -5.87
CA LYS A 7 0.02 4.65 -7.24
C LYS A 7 0.81 3.63 -8.05
N VAL A 8 0.23 3.18 -9.16
CA VAL A 8 0.90 2.21 -10.04
C VAL A 8 0.92 2.75 -11.48
N THR A 9 1.96 2.37 -12.21
CA THR A 9 2.12 2.83 -13.60
C THR A 9 1.26 2.06 -14.59
N VAL A 10 0.97 0.79 -14.29
CA VAL A 10 0.22 -0.08 -15.20
C VAL A 10 -1.28 0.18 -15.07
N LYS A 11 -2.01 -0.13 -16.13
CA LYS A 11 -3.48 -0.09 -16.10
C LYS A 11 -3.98 -1.33 -15.36
N ILE A 12 -4.94 -1.12 -14.45
CA ILE A 12 -5.50 -2.19 -13.62
C ILE A 12 -7.00 -2.27 -13.88
N SER A 13 -7.50 -3.49 -14.14
CA SER A 13 -8.94 -3.72 -14.25
C SER A 13 -9.62 -3.59 -12.88
N ASP A 14 -10.92 -3.37 -12.90
CA ASP A 14 -11.71 -3.31 -11.66
C ASP A 14 -11.60 -4.62 -10.87
N GLN A 15 -11.57 -5.76 -11.56
CA GLN A 15 -11.40 -7.06 -10.91
C GLN A 15 -10.04 -7.18 -10.24
N GLN A 16 -8.97 -6.74 -10.90
CA GLN A 16 -7.63 -6.75 -10.31
C GLN A 16 -7.55 -5.83 -9.09
N LYS A 17 -8.20 -4.66 -9.13
CA LYS A 17 -8.28 -3.76 -7.98
C LYS A 17 -8.96 -4.44 -6.79
N GLU A 18 -10.05 -5.15 -7.03
CA GLU A 18 -10.74 -5.91 -5.98
C GLU A 18 -9.85 -7.00 -5.39
N GLU A 19 -9.11 -7.72 -6.22
CA GLU A 19 -8.19 -8.76 -5.77
C GLU A 19 -7.06 -8.18 -4.92
N ILE A 20 -6.47 -7.08 -5.37
CA ILE A 20 -5.39 -6.39 -4.64
C ILE A 20 -5.91 -5.87 -3.30
N LYS A 21 -7.09 -5.24 -3.30
CA LYS A 21 -7.73 -4.75 -2.08
C LYS A 21 -7.94 -5.89 -1.08
N THR A 22 -8.41 -7.04 -1.56
CA THR A 22 -8.66 -8.20 -0.70
C THR A 22 -7.36 -8.72 -0.08
N GLU A 23 -6.29 -8.81 -0.87
CA GLU A 23 -5.00 -9.25 -0.35
C GLU A 23 -4.40 -8.24 0.63
N LEU A 24 -4.51 -6.93 0.35
CA LEU A 24 -4.05 -5.90 1.28
C LEU A 24 -4.81 -5.97 2.62
N GLY A 25 -6.09 -6.32 2.57
CA GLY A 25 -6.89 -6.52 3.78
C GLY A 25 -6.35 -7.65 4.66
N LYS A 26 -5.85 -8.71 4.04
CA LYS A 26 -5.19 -9.80 4.76
C LYS A 26 -3.82 -9.36 5.29
N LEU A 27 -3.05 -8.65 4.48
CA LEU A 27 -1.69 -8.26 4.81
C LEU A 27 -1.61 -7.23 5.94
N ILE A 28 -2.64 -6.39 6.11
CA ILE A 28 -2.59 -5.34 7.14
C ILE A 28 -2.49 -5.91 8.56
N THR A 29 -2.87 -7.17 8.74
CA THR A 29 -2.72 -7.84 10.03
C THR A 29 -1.25 -7.98 10.45
N THR A 30 -0.32 -7.88 9.51
CA THR A 30 1.12 -7.85 9.79
C THR A 30 1.49 -6.65 10.69
N LEU A 31 0.76 -5.54 10.59
CA LEU A 31 0.92 -4.39 11.47
C LEU A 31 0.04 -4.48 12.71
N ASN A 32 -0.55 -5.64 12.98
CA ASN A 32 -1.47 -5.85 14.09
C ASN A 32 -2.70 -4.94 14.01
N LYS A 33 -3.16 -4.69 12.77
CA LYS A 33 -4.37 -3.92 12.49
C LYS A 33 -5.40 -4.81 11.84
N SER A 34 -6.67 -4.45 12.02
CA SER A 34 -7.80 -5.18 11.43
C SER A 34 -8.19 -4.58 10.08
N GLU A 35 -8.63 -5.43 9.17
CA GLU A 35 -9.22 -4.99 7.91
C GLU A 35 -10.50 -4.16 8.12
N THR A 36 -11.17 -4.32 9.25
CA THR A 36 -12.46 -3.69 9.54
C THR A 36 -12.45 -2.17 9.29
N TYR A 37 -11.34 -1.51 9.59
CA TYR A 37 -11.20 -0.07 9.41
C TYR A 37 -10.15 0.30 8.35
N LEU A 38 -9.70 -0.66 7.54
CA LEU A 38 -8.73 -0.39 6.49
C LEU A 38 -9.41 0.33 5.33
N MET A 39 -8.86 1.48 4.98
CA MET A 39 -9.20 2.17 3.73
C MET A 39 -8.11 1.87 2.72
N VAL A 40 -8.49 1.56 1.49
CA VAL A 40 -7.55 1.27 0.40
C VAL A 40 -7.86 2.18 -0.76
N GLY A 41 -6.84 2.89 -1.25
CA GLY A 41 -6.90 3.66 -2.48
C GLY A 41 -5.96 3.05 -3.51
N ILE A 42 -6.39 2.97 -4.76
CA ILE A 42 -5.56 2.49 -5.87
C ILE A 42 -5.74 3.43 -7.04
N GLU A 43 -4.64 4.03 -7.48
CA GLU A 43 -4.60 4.90 -8.64
C GLU A 43 -3.70 4.22 -9.67
N ASP A 44 -4.26 3.87 -10.82
CA ASP A 44 -3.53 3.20 -11.89
C ASP A 44 -3.12 4.18 -12.99
N SER A 45 -2.33 3.69 -13.96
CA SER A 45 -1.90 4.46 -15.13
C SER A 45 -1.19 5.76 -14.74
N CYS A 46 -0.44 5.74 -13.64
CA CYS A 46 0.33 6.88 -13.17
C CYS A 46 1.66 7.00 -13.91
N ASP A 47 2.15 8.22 -14.04
CA ASP A 47 3.48 8.47 -14.55
C ASP A 47 4.45 8.62 -13.37
N LEU A 48 5.39 7.68 -13.25
CA LEU A 48 6.40 7.67 -12.20
C LEU A 48 7.79 7.56 -12.81
N TRP A 49 8.72 8.32 -12.24
CA TRP A 49 10.14 8.28 -12.62
C TRP A 49 10.97 7.86 -11.42
N LEU A 50 11.96 7.02 -11.64
CA LEU A 50 12.92 6.61 -10.63
C LEU A 50 14.32 6.83 -11.18
N GLY A 51 15.13 7.63 -10.46
CA GLY A 51 16.48 7.95 -10.92
C GLY A 51 16.49 8.69 -12.27
N GLY A 52 15.47 9.47 -12.54
CA GLY A 52 15.34 10.24 -13.79
C GLY A 52 14.83 9.43 -14.99
N LYS A 53 14.50 8.16 -14.79
CA LYS A 53 14.00 7.27 -15.84
C LYS A 53 12.53 6.96 -15.61
N LYS A 54 11.72 7.07 -16.65
CA LYS A 54 10.31 6.72 -16.56
C LYS A 54 10.16 5.22 -16.37
N LEU A 55 9.39 4.84 -15.35
CA LEU A 55 9.12 3.44 -15.04
C LEU A 55 8.03 2.92 -15.96
N ASP A 56 8.31 1.82 -16.65
CA ASP A 56 7.29 1.05 -17.36
C ASP A 56 6.37 0.34 -16.36
N LYS A 57 6.99 -0.34 -15.40
CA LYS A 57 6.27 -1.03 -14.32
C LYS A 57 6.86 -0.58 -12.98
N GLY A 58 6.09 0.16 -12.23
CA GLY A 58 6.51 0.67 -10.94
C GLY A 58 5.34 1.05 -10.06
N ALA A 59 5.61 1.26 -8.78
CA ALA A 59 4.59 1.63 -7.81
C ALA A 59 5.17 2.41 -6.64
N TYR A 60 4.32 3.25 -6.06
CA TYR A 60 4.55 3.87 -4.77
C TYR A 60 3.37 3.52 -3.87
N VAL A 61 3.65 2.95 -2.70
CA VAL A 61 2.63 2.56 -1.73
C VAL A 61 2.91 3.30 -0.43
N ALA A 62 1.94 4.08 0.02
CA ALA A 62 2.00 4.80 1.28
C ALA A 62 1.06 4.15 2.28
N VAL A 63 1.58 3.76 3.44
CA VAL A 63 0.80 3.09 4.49
C VAL A 63 0.74 4.04 5.68
N SER A 64 -0.46 4.54 5.96
CA SER A 64 -0.72 5.39 7.13
C SER A 64 -1.43 4.58 8.19
N LEU A 65 -1.08 4.80 9.46
CA LEU A 65 -1.72 4.09 10.56
C LEU A 65 -1.80 4.98 11.79
N TYR A 66 -2.85 4.75 12.57
CA TYR A 66 -3.00 5.37 13.88
C TYR A 66 -2.15 4.60 14.88
N GLY A 67 -1.30 5.33 15.62
CA GLY A 67 -0.28 4.69 16.46
C GLY A 67 0.93 4.28 15.64
N ASN A 68 1.58 3.20 16.02
CA ASN A 68 2.78 2.71 15.32
C ASN A 68 2.84 1.18 15.35
N ALA A 69 3.89 0.63 14.75
CA ALA A 69 4.19 -0.79 14.77
C ALA A 69 5.71 -0.98 14.86
N PRO A 70 6.18 -2.18 15.25
CA PRO A 70 7.62 -2.46 15.26
C PRO A 70 8.23 -2.40 13.84
N LYS A 71 9.50 -2.02 13.77
CA LYS A 71 10.22 -1.95 12.49
C LYS A 71 10.20 -3.27 11.74
N GLU A 72 10.28 -4.38 12.45
CA GLU A 72 10.23 -5.71 11.86
C GLU A 72 8.91 -5.96 11.12
N SER A 73 7.82 -5.42 11.65
CA SER A 73 6.51 -5.52 11.01
C SER A 73 6.43 -4.72 9.73
N TYR A 74 7.01 -3.52 9.72
CA TYR A 74 7.10 -2.71 8.51
C TYR A 74 7.95 -3.41 7.44
N ASP A 75 9.10 -3.95 7.83
CA ASP A 75 9.97 -4.68 6.91
C ASP A 75 9.24 -5.87 6.30
N LYS A 76 8.55 -6.65 7.12
CA LYS A 76 7.77 -7.79 6.65
C LYS A 76 6.66 -7.36 5.70
N LEU A 77 5.92 -6.31 6.03
CA LEU A 77 4.83 -5.82 5.17
C LEU A 77 5.37 -5.31 3.83
N THR A 78 6.51 -4.64 3.81
CA THR A 78 7.15 -4.21 2.56
C THR A 78 7.42 -5.41 1.65
N GLY A 79 7.98 -6.48 2.18
CA GLY A 79 8.22 -7.70 1.40
C GLY A 79 6.92 -8.32 0.88
N GLN A 80 5.88 -8.32 1.70
CA GLN A 80 4.57 -8.85 1.30
C GLN A 80 3.92 -8.00 0.21
N ILE A 81 3.99 -6.67 0.32
CA ILE A 81 3.44 -5.76 -0.69
C ILE A 81 4.19 -5.92 -2.01
N CYS A 82 5.52 -5.98 -1.97
CA CYS A 82 6.33 -6.19 -3.18
C CYS A 82 5.99 -7.53 -3.84
N ALA A 83 5.82 -8.59 -3.06
CA ALA A 83 5.43 -9.90 -3.58
C ALA A 83 4.04 -9.87 -4.22
N LEU A 84 3.09 -9.17 -3.60
CA LEU A 84 1.74 -9.01 -4.13
C LEU A 84 1.75 -8.29 -5.48
N LEU A 85 2.47 -7.18 -5.59
CA LEU A 85 2.54 -6.39 -6.82
C LEU A 85 3.28 -7.14 -7.92
N SER A 86 4.30 -7.92 -7.57
CA SER A 86 4.99 -8.80 -8.52
C SER A 86 4.07 -9.90 -9.04
N ASP A 87 3.33 -10.53 -8.15
CA ASP A 87 2.42 -11.62 -8.50
C ASP A 87 1.25 -11.15 -9.36
N LYS A 88 0.61 -10.06 -8.97
CA LYS A 88 -0.62 -9.59 -9.62
C LYS A 88 -0.37 -8.71 -10.83
N LEU A 89 0.69 -7.91 -10.84
CA LEU A 89 0.91 -6.87 -11.84
C LEU A 89 2.27 -6.96 -12.52
N GLU A 90 3.09 -7.95 -12.16
CA GLU A 90 4.44 -8.13 -12.70
C GLU A 90 5.34 -6.90 -12.49
N ILE A 91 5.12 -6.18 -11.38
CA ILE A 91 5.94 -5.03 -11.00
C ILE A 91 7.15 -5.55 -10.21
N PRO A 92 8.39 -5.30 -10.67
CA PRO A 92 9.56 -5.77 -9.93
C PRO A 92 9.74 -4.98 -8.63
N GLY A 93 10.17 -5.66 -7.58
CA GLY A 93 10.37 -5.02 -6.26
C GLY A 93 11.34 -3.83 -6.30
N SER A 94 12.30 -3.85 -7.21
CA SER A 94 13.26 -2.74 -7.39
C SER A 94 12.60 -1.45 -7.92
N ALA A 95 11.38 -1.54 -8.42
CA ALA A 95 10.60 -0.40 -8.91
C ALA A 95 9.45 -0.03 -7.96
N VAL A 96 9.50 -0.49 -6.72
CA VAL A 96 8.46 -0.24 -5.71
C VAL A 96 9.07 0.48 -4.52
N TYR A 97 8.48 1.63 -4.16
CA TYR A 97 8.74 2.26 -2.88
C TYR A 97 7.53 2.04 -1.97
N VAL A 98 7.80 1.75 -0.71
CA VAL A 98 6.76 1.66 0.33
C VAL A 98 7.18 2.56 1.48
N THR A 99 6.27 3.44 1.91
CA THR A 99 6.52 4.34 3.04
C THR A 99 5.48 4.10 4.12
N TYR A 100 5.86 4.39 5.37
CA TYR A 100 5.01 4.20 6.54
C TYR A 100 4.86 5.51 7.28
N HIS A 101 3.60 5.87 7.60
CA HIS A 101 3.25 7.16 8.20
C HIS A 101 2.43 6.91 9.47
N PRO A 102 3.10 6.57 10.59
CA PRO A 102 2.40 6.48 11.87
C PRO A 102 1.98 7.87 12.33
N VAL A 103 0.74 8.01 12.76
CA VAL A 103 0.22 9.29 13.21
C VAL A 103 -0.40 9.16 14.60
N ASN A 104 -0.36 10.25 15.37
CA ASN A 104 -0.93 10.31 16.70
C ASN A 104 -2.38 10.82 16.69
N ASP A 105 -2.76 11.51 15.62
CA ASP A 105 -4.07 12.11 15.50
C ASP A 105 -4.78 11.54 14.28
N TRP A 106 -5.91 10.89 14.52
CA TRP A 106 -6.70 10.27 13.47
C TRP A 106 -8.17 10.60 13.68
N GLY A 107 -8.78 11.23 12.69
CA GLY A 107 -10.19 11.60 12.74
C GLY A 107 -11.06 10.55 12.06
N TRP A 108 -12.19 10.26 12.68
CA TRP A 108 -13.19 9.37 12.12
C TRP A 108 -14.56 9.74 12.67
N ASN A 109 -15.54 9.79 11.79
CA ASN A 109 -16.93 10.04 12.13
C ASN A 109 -17.11 11.33 12.97
N GLY A 110 -16.42 12.39 12.55
CA GLY A 110 -16.58 13.74 13.10
C GLY A 110 -15.75 14.08 14.31
N ARG A 111 -14.88 13.18 14.78
CA ARG A 111 -13.98 13.46 15.91
C ARG A 111 -12.73 12.58 15.86
N ASN A 112 -11.73 12.96 16.64
CA ASN A 112 -10.47 12.22 16.73
C ASN A 112 -10.49 11.19 17.86
N PHE A 113 -9.69 10.18 17.68
CA PHE A 113 -9.39 9.22 18.73
C PHE A 113 -8.46 9.82 19.77
#